data_215fc195951960adfb63a0941f1c1a09
#
_entry.id   215fc195951960adfb63a0941f1c1a09
#
_cell.length_a   1.000
_cell.length_b   1.000
_cell.length_c   1.000
_cell.angle_alpha   90.00
_cell.angle_beta   90.00
_cell.angle_gamma   90.00
#
_symmetry.space_group_name_H-M   'P 1'
#
loop_
_entity.id
_entity.type
_entity.pdbx_description
1 polymer ?
#
loop_
_entity_poly.entity_id
_entity_poly.type
_entity_poly.pdbx_seq_one_letter_code
_entity_poly.pdbx_strand_id
1 'polypeptide(L)'
;MPATFLTLQERNAYEKIHLSDEMDILQYFFPTQDDKYFLQQFIGKTNCISILIQIGLIRLKGYLAPSWENQVSEKIVHFVAQQLYGEETEIISLSEYTNWASLRTRHLQQILKYLQYEVLITFVRKFTVFN
;
A
#
# COMPACT_ATOMS: atom_id res chain seq x y z
N MET A 1 -29.51 2.85 4.46
CA MET A 1 -29.28 3.25 3.07
C MET A 1 -28.03 2.60 2.52
N PRO A 2 -28.14 1.92 1.41
CA PRO A 2 -26.95 1.33 0.82
C PRO A 2 -25.94 2.37 0.38
N ALA A 3 -24.67 2.00 0.45
CA ALA A 3 -23.56 2.85 0.04
C ALA A 3 -23.61 3.26 -1.44
N THR A 4 -24.44 2.59 -2.24
CA THR A 4 -24.62 2.89 -3.65
C THR A 4 -25.20 4.29 -3.92
N PHE A 5 -25.75 4.94 -2.90
CA PHE A 5 -26.30 6.28 -3.04
C PHE A 5 -25.33 7.38 -2.65
N LEU A 6 -24.11 7.05 -2.23
CA LEU A 6 -23.08 8.05 -1.96
C LEU A 6 -22.59 8.66 -3.27
N THR A 7 -22.47 10.00 -3.29
CA THR A 7 -21.82 10.68 -4.40
C THR A 7 -20.34 10.33 -4.44
N LEU A 8 -19.69 10.56 -5.57
CA LEU A 8 -18.24 10.35 -5.69
C LEU A 8 -17.49 11.19 -4.65
N GLN A 9 -17.93 12.42 -4.42
CA GLN A 9 -17.31 13.31 -3.45
C GLN A 9 -17.47 12.80 -2.02
N GLU A 10 -18.65 12.33 -1.66
CA GLU A 10 -18.92 11.74 -0.35
C GLU A 10 -18.09 10.47 -0.15
N ARG A 11 -17.99 9.64 -1.17
CA ARG A 11 -17.17 8.42 -1.13
C ARG A 11 -15.71 8.75 -0.91
N ASN A 12 -15.17 9.74 -1.63
CA ASN A 12 -13.78 10.17 -1.47
C ASN A 12 -13.52 10.72 -0.06
N ALA A 13 -14.46 11.51 0.47
CA ALA A 13 -14.36 12.04 1.83
C ALA A 13 -14.37 10.91 2.87
N TYR A 14 -15.26 9.94 2.70
CA TYR A 14 -15.34 8.77 3.58
C TYR A 14 -14.04 7.95 3.54
N GLU A 15 -13.51 7.69 2.35
CA GLU A 15 -12.26 6.95 2.20
C GLU A 15 -11.09 7.69 2.85
N LYS A 16 -11.02 9.01 2.70
CA LYS A 16 -9.97 9.80 3.36
C LYS A 16 -10.07 9.74 4.88
N ILE A 17 -11.27 9.89 5.43
CA ILE A 17 -11.50 9.80 6.88
C ILE A 17 -11.08 8.41 7.36
N HIS A 18 -11.45 7.38 6.63
CA HIS A 18 -11.11 6.00 6.96
C HIS A 18 -9.60 5.77 6.95
N LEU A 19 -8.88 6.38 5.99
CA LEU A 19 -7.43 6.28 5.90
C LEU A 19 -6.69 7.14 6.91
N SER A 20 -7.37 8.11 7.56
CA SER A 20 -6.77 8.96 8.58
C SER A 20 -7.01 8.47 10.00
N ASP A 21 -7.81 7.42 10.20
CA ASP A 21 -8.09 6.83 11.50
C ASP A 21 -6.90 5.95 11.91
N GLU A 22 -6.14 6.47 12.89
CA GLU A 22 -4.70 6.28 13.04
C GLU A 22 -4.19 4.86 13.29
N MET A 23 -4.64 4.20 14.35
CA MET A 23 -3.95 3.00 14.83
C MET A 23 -4.28 1.76 14.00
N ASP A 24 -5.53 1.63 13.58
CA ASP A 24 -6.01 0.45 12.85
C ASP A 24 -5.54 0.44 11.40
N ILE A 25 -5.29 1.62 10.84
CA ILE A 25 -4.88 1.77 9.44
C ILE A 25 -3.39 1.59 9.26
N LEU A 26 -2.60 2.15 10.17
CA LEU A 26 -1.14 2.08 10.07
C LEU A 26 -0.61 0.65 10.07
N GLN A 27 -1.32 -0.28 10.71
CA GLN A 27 -0.91 -1.69 10.71
C GLN A 27 -0.84 -2.29 9.31
N TYR A 28 -1.67 -1.81 8.37
CA TYR A 28 -1.65 -2.28 6.98
C TYR A 28 -0.42 -1.81 6.22
N PHE A 29 0.22 -0.75 6.70
CA PHE A 29 1.41 -0.15 6.08
C PHE A 29 2.70 -0.55 6.78
N PHE A 30 2.62 -1.34 7.84
CA PHE A 30 3.79 -1.84 8.52
C PHE A 30 4.42 -2.98 7.70
N PRO A 31 5.71 -2.87 7.34
CA PRO A 31 6.33 -3.91 6.50
C PRO A 31 6.60 -5.18 7.28
N THR A 32 6.20 -6.31 6.71
CA THR A 32 6.61 -7.63 7.19
C THR A 32 8.04 -7.92 6.72
N GLN A 33 8.65 -8.98 7.22
CA GLN A 33 9.95 -9.41 6.72
C GLN A 33 9.88 -9.79 5.24
N ASP A 34 8.80 -10.44 4.81
CA ASP A 34 8.59 -10.76 3.41
C ASP A 34 8.47 -9.51 2.56
N ASP A 35 7.78 -8.47 3.06
CA ASP A 35 7.67 -7.18 2.37
C ASP A 35 9.06 -6.56 2.19
N LYS A 36 9.87 -6.55 3.23
CA LYS A 36 11.22 -6.00 3.17
C LYS A 36 12.08 -6.75 2.16
N TYR A 37 11.94 -8.07 2.13
CA TYR A 37 12.65 -8.89 1.15
C TYR A 37 12.20 -8.58 -0.27
N PHE A 38 10.89 -8.48 -0.48
CA PHE A 38 10.32 -8.11 -1.78
C PHE A 38 10.83 -6.75 -2.26
N LEU A 39 10.94 -5.77 -1.35
CA LEU A 39 11.39 -4.44 -1.68
C LEU A 39 12.86 -4.35 -2.10
N GLN A 40 13.67 -5.35 -1.77
CA GLN A 40 15.11 -5.35 -2.10
C GLN A 40 15.38 -5.35 -3.61
N GLN A 41 14.44 -5.79 -4.43
CA GLN A 41 14.61 -5.78 -5.88
C GLN A 41 14.45 -4.42 -6.52
N PHE A 42 13.95 -3.43 -5.76
CA PHE A 42 13.69 -2.10 -6.27
C PHE A 42 14.77 -1.12 -5.81
N ILE A 43 15.09 -0.15 -6.67
CA ILE A 43 16.13 0.84 -6.41
C ILE A 43 15.51 2.18 -6.10
N GLY A 44 15.98 2.82 -5.03
CA GLY A 44 15.55 4.16 -4.65
C GLY A 44 14.49 4.16 -3.56
N LYS A 45 14.62 5.13 -2.66
CA LYS A 45 13.70 5.26 -1.51
C LYS A 45 12.29 5.56 -1.94
N THR A 46 12.11 6.47 -2.91
CA THR A 46 10.80 6.84 -3.43
C THR A 46 10.06 5.63 -3.99
N ASN A 47 10.75 4.79 -4.75
CA ASN A 47 10.16 3.58 -5.30
C ASN A 47 9.72 2.60 -4.20
N CYS A 48 10.59 2.33 -3.25
CA CYS A 48 10.30 1.39 -2.16
C CYS A 48 9.16 1.89 -1.28
N ILE A 49 9.14 3.18 -0.94
CA ILE A 49 8.07 3.77 -0.15
C ILE A 49 6.73 3.69 -0.91
N SER A 50 6.73 4.04 -2.19
CA SER A 50 5.53 4.02 -3.03
C SER A 50 4.99 2.60 -3.17
N ILE A 51 5.86 1.61 -3.34
CA ILE A 51 5.46 0.21 -3.46
C ILE A 51 4.87 -0.30 -2.15
N LEU A 52 5.48 0.01 -1.01
CA LEU A 52 4.93 -0.42 0.27
C LEU A 52 3.58 0.23 0.57
N ILE A 53 3.40 1.50 0.19
CA ILE A 53 2.10 2.17 0.30
C ILE A 53 1.04 1.44 -0.54
N GLN A 54 1.36 1.08 -1.77
CA GLN A 54 0.44 0.36 -2.65
C GLN A 54 0.06 -1.01 -2.06
N ILE A 55 1.03 -1.73 -1.53
CA ILE A 55 0.79 -3.02 -0.85
C ILE A 55 -0.18 -2.81 0.32
N GLY A 56 0.06 -1.80 1.14
CA GLY A 56 -0.80 -1.47 2.28
C GLY A 56 -2.23 -1.12 1.86
N LEU A 57 -2.38 -0.34 0.80
CA LEU A 57 -3.70 0.03 0.27
C LEU A 57 -4.47 -1.19 -0.24
N ILE A 58 -3.80 -2.09 -0.93
CA ILE A 58 -4.43 -3.31 -1.44
C ILE A 58 -4.86 -4.21 -0.28
N ARG A 59 -4.03 -4.34 0.75
CA ARG A 59 -4.38 -5.11 1.95
C ARG A 59 -5.56 -4.50 2.69
N LEU A 60 -5.61 -3.18 2.78
CA LEU A 60 -6.67 -2.46 3.48
C LEU A 60 -7.99 -2.50 2.73
N LYS A 61 -7.97 -2.25 1.41
CA LYS A 61 -9.17 -2.07 0.60
C LYS A 61 -9.52 -3.25 -0.30
N GLY A 62 -8.57 -4.12 -0.57
CA GLY A 62 -8.73 -5.22 -1.52
C GLY A 62 -8.48 -4.84 -2.98
N TYR A 63 -8.18 -3.57 -3.26
CA TYR A 63 -7.91 -3.08 -4.61
C TYR A 63 -7.04 -1.83 -4.55
N LEU A 64 -6.51 -1.43 -5.69
CA LEU A 64 -5.75 -0.20 -5.84
C LEU A 64 -6.44 0.72 -6.84
N ALA A 65 -6.88 1.90 -6.38
CA ALA A 65 -7.49 2.90 -7.26
C ALA A 65 -6.44 3.52 -8.19
N PRO A 66 -6.80 3.92 -9.43
CA PRO A 66 -5.85 4.54 -10.36
C PRO A 66 -5.16 5.79 -9.81
N SER A 67 -5.86 6.58 -9.00
CA SER A 67 -5.32 7.80 -8.38
C SER A 67 -5.12 7.62 -6.88
N TRP A 68 -4.56 6.47 -6.49
CA TRP A 68 -4.36 6.09 -5.09
C TRP A 68 -3.52 7.11 -4.31
N GLU A 69 -2.59 7.80 -4.96
CA GLU A 69 -1.71 8.78 -4.32
C GLU A 69 -2.48 9.96 -3.72
N ASN A 70 -3.66 10.27 -4.26
CA ASN A 70 -4.52 11.33 -3.74
C ASN A 70 -5.27 10.91 -2.46
N GLN A 71 -5.32 9.62 -2.17
CA GLN A 71 -6.00 9.07 -0.99
C GLN A 71 -5.06 8.90 0.19
N VAL A 72 -3.76 9.06 -0.04
CA VAL A 72 -2.73 8.80 0.97
C VAL A 72 -2.37 10.11 1.67
N SER A 73 -2.50 10.14 2.98
CA SER A 73 -2.10 11.29 3.78
C SER A 73 -0.58 11.35 3.93
N GLU A 74 -0.07 12.54 4.21
CA GLU A 74 1.35 12.72 4.52
C GLU A 74 1.79 11.88 5.72
N LYS A 75 0.89 11.64 6.67
CA LYS A 75 1.16 10.79 7.84
C LYS A 75 1.50 9.37 7.43
N ILE A 76 0.79 8.81 6.46
CA ILE A 76 1.05 7.46 5.96
C ILE A 76 2.40 7.42 5.26
N VAL A 77 2.67 8.38 4.39
CA VAL A 77 3.96 8.48 3.70
C VAL A 77 5.11 8.57 4.70
N HIS A 78 4.97 9.43 5.70
CA HIS A 78 5.97 9.61 6.75
C HIS A 78 6.17 8.33 7.57
N PHE A 79 5.07 7.69 7.95
CA PHE A 79 5.13 6.43 8.68
C PHE A 79 5.88 5.35 7.91
N VAL A 80 5.56 5.16 6.63
CA VAL A 80 6.22 4.17 5.77
C VAL A 80 7.70 4.50 5.62
N ALA A 81 8.03 5.75 5.40
CA ALA A 81 9.41 6.19 5.30
C ALA A 81 10.20 5.90 6.58
N GLN A 82 9.61 6.15 7.73
CA GLN A 82 10.22 5.85 9.03
C GLN A 82 10.43 4.35 9.23
N GLN A 83 9.46 3.55 8.86
CA GLN A 83 9.56 2.09 9.02
C GLN A 83 10.66 1.50 8.15
N LEU A 84 10.89 2.06 6.96
CA LEU A 84 11.91 1.55 6.05
C LEU A 84 13.30 2.14 6.30
N TYR A 85 13.37 3.42 6.67
CA TYR A 85 14.65 4.15 6.69
C TYR A 85 14.96 4.89 7.98
N GLY A 86 14.04 4.87 8.96
CA GLY A 86 14.25 5.53 10.25
C GLY A 86 13.75 6.97 10.29
N GLU A 87 13.87 7.58 11.48
CA GLU A 87 13.25 8.89 11.77
C GLU A 87 13.86 10.07 11.03
N GLU A 88 15.10 9.97 10.58
CA GLU A 88 15.81 11.04 9.90
C GLU A 88 15.55 11.09 8.39
N THR A 89 14.57 10.34 7.91
CA THR A 89 14.27 10.30 6.49
C THR A 89 13.63 11.60 6.03
N GLU A 90 14.16 12.14 4.93
CA GLU A 90 13.61 13.35 4.29
C GLU A 90 12.18 13.11 3.84
N ILE A 91 11.39 14.20 3.80
CA ILE A 91 10.02 14.17 3.28
C ILE A 91 10.09 13.82 1.79
N ILE A 92 9.46 12.72 1.43
CA ILE A 92 9.44 12.24 0.05
C ILE A 92 8.09 12.59 -0.59
N SER A 93 8.17 13.14 -1.80
CA SER A 93 6.99 13.45 -2.59
C SER A 93 6.66 12.27 -3.50
N LEU A 94 5.42 11.79 -3.42
CA LEU A 94 4.94 10.75 -4.32
C LEU A 94 4.80 11.22 -5.77
N SER A 95 4.85 12.53 -6.00
CA SER A 95 4.73 13.09 -7.35
C SER A 95 5.85 12.63 -8.28
N GLU A 96 7.05 12.41 -7.76
CA GLU A 96 8.15 11.88 -8.56
C GLU A 96 7.83 10.48 -9.08
N TYR A 97 7.25 9.64 -8.24
CA TYR A 97 6.86 8.30 -8.63
C TYR A 97 5.76 8.30 -9.69
N THR A 98 4.80 9.20 -9.57
CA THR A 98 3.63 9.24 -10.48
C THR A 98 3.98 9.70 -11.90
N ASN A 99 5.14 10.31 -12.11
CA ASN A 99 5.56 10.79 -13.43
C ASN A 99 6.01 9.68 -14.39
N TRP A 100 6.19 8.45 -13.91
CA TRP A 100 6.72 7.35 -14.71
C TRP A 100 5.66 6.27 -14.89
N ALA A 101 4.73 6.48 -15.83
CA ALA A 101 3.59 5.60 -16.04
C ALA A 101 3.99 4.14 -16.34
N SER A 102 5.00 3.93 -17.18
CA SER A 102 5.46 2.56 -17.50
C SER A 102 6.08 1.86 -16.30
N LEU A 103 6.79 2.61 -15.46
CA LEU A 103 7.38 2.08 -14.23
C LEU A 103 6.28 1.69 -13.24
N ARG A 104 5.28 2.54 -13.08
CA ARG A 104 4.13 2.27 -12.21
C ARG A 104 3.39 0.99 -12.62
N THR A 105 3.16 0.82 -13.90
CA THR A 105 2.50 -0.38 -14.42
C THR A 105 3.31 -1.64 -14.11
N ARG A 106 4.61 -1.58 -14.34
CA ARG A 106 5.51 -2.70 -14.04
C ARG A 106 5.51 -3.03 -12.55
N HIS A 107 5.61 -2.02 -11.70
CA HIS A 107 5.57 -2.21 -10.26
C HIS A 107 4.26 -2.82 -9.80
N LEU A 108 3.14 -2.34 -10.33
CA LEU A 108 1.83 -2.88 -9.98
C LEU A 108 1.71 -4.36 -10.34
N GLN A 109 2.20 -4.75 -11.52
CA GLN A 109 2.21 -6.15 -11.92
C GLN A 109 3.02 -7.00 -10.95
N GLN A 110 4.18 -6.51 -10.52
CA GLN A 110 5.02 -7.20 -9.55
C GLN A 110 4.38 -7.29 -8.18
N ILE A 111 3.73 -6.21 -7.73
CA ILE A 111 2.99 -6.16 -6.45
C ILE A 111 1.86 -7.19 -6.45
N LEU A 112 1.04 -7.20 -7.49
CA LEU A 112 -0.09 -8.11 -7.59
C LEU A 112 0.36 -9.56 -7.60
N LYS A 113 1.45 -9.86 -8.29
CA LYS A 113 2.04 -11.19 -8.30
C LYS A 113 2.53 -11.61 -6.92
N TYR A 114 3.18 -10.71 -6.20
CA TYR A 114 3.63 -10.92 -4.83
C TYR A 114 2.46 -11.21 -3.90
N LEU A 115 1.41 -10.39 -3.97
CA LEU A 115 0.24 -10.54 -3.11
C LEU A 115 -0.56 -11.81 -3.43
N GLN A 116 -0.63 -12.21 -4.68
CA GLN A 116 -1.25 -13.47 -5.07
C GLN A 116 -0.48 -14.66 -4.47
N TYR A 117 0.83 -14.61 -4.50
CA TYR A 117 1.66 -15.63 -3.89
C TYR A 117 1.43 -15.69 -2.37
N GLU A 118 1.36 -14.54 -1.71
CA GLU A 118 1.08 -14.44 -0.28
C GLU A 118 -0.25 -15.09 0.08
N VAL A 119 -1.30 -14.80 -0.68
CA VAL A 119 -2.63 -15.39 -0.49
C VAL A 119 -2.58 -16.91 -0.68
N LEU A 120 -1.90 -17.37 -1.72
CA LEU A 120 -1.76 -18.79 -2.01
C LEU A 120 -1.05 -19.53 -0.87
N ILE A 121 0.04 -18.98 -0.35
CA ILE A 121 0.77 -19.57 0.76
C ILE A 121 -0.10 -19.64 2.00
N THR A 122 -0.85 -18.59 2.31
CA THR A 122 -1.79 -18.59 3.44
C THR A 122 -2.85 -19.66 3.28
N PHE A 123 -3.41 -19.79 2.08
CA PHE A 123 -4.40 -20.82 1.75
C PHE A 123 -3.83 -22.22 1.95
N VAL A 124 -2.65 -22.50 1.40
CA VAL A 124 -2.00 -23.80 1.54
C VAL A 124 -1.74 -24.13 3.01
N ARG A 125 -1.27 -23.17 3.80
CA ARG A 125 -1.01 -23.37 5.24
C ARG A 125 -2.30 -23.73 5.98
N LYS A 126 -3.43 -23.10 5.64
CA LYS A 126 -4.71 -23.44 6.26
C LYS A 126 -5.13 -24.87 6.00
N PHE A 127 -4.89 -25.37 4.80
CA PHE A 127 -5.29 -26.74 4.45
C PHE A 127 -4.31 -27.79 4.93
N THR A 128 -3.04 -27.49 5.06
CA THR A 128 -2.03 -28.43 5.57
C THR A 128 -2.09 -28.63 7.08
N VAL A 129 -2.61 -27.67 7.83
CA VAL A 129 -2.76 -27.77 9.28
C VAL A 129 -3.76 -28.87 9.70
N PHE A 130 -4.68 -29.22 8.82
CA PHE A 130 -5.72 -30.21 9.10
C PHE A 130 -5.32 -31.65 8.72
N ASN A 131 -4.15 -31.81 8.21
CA ASN A 131 -3.58 -33.12 7.90
C ASN A 131 -2.68 -33.59 9.05
#